data_7f5afbf936a0f28b97c9f7c4fcb54c9f
#
_entry.id   7f5afbf936a0f28b97c9f7c4fcb54c9f
#
_cell.length_a   1.000
_cell.length_b   1.000
_cell.length_c   1.000
_cell.angle_alpha   90.00
_cell.angle_beta   90.00
_cell.angle_gamma   90.00
#
_symmetry.space_group_name_H-M   'P 1'
#
loop_
_entity.id
_entity.type
_entity.pdbx_description
1 polymer ?
#
loop_
_entity_poly.entity_id
_entity_poly.type
_entity_poly.pdbx_seq_one_letter_code
_entity_poly.pdbx_strand_id
1 'polypeptide(L)'
;NLKAPAILSKEFSKCVVKGNNNIINIIDQRVFKLTPYFFSYTLSKAGLYTMTKTSAMSFAPRIRVNGIAPGPTIKNKRQSVAHFKKQYLATPLRRQVNVNDICNAVDFFIKNRSITGQVLALDSGQSLNWQTPDILGGKEWRKIILKFSE
;
A
#
# COMPACT_ATOMS: atom_id res chain seq x y z
N ASN A 1 -10.57 1.97 -10.55
CA ASN A 1 -9.49 2.13 -9.57
C ASN A 1 -8.79 3.51 -9.61
N LEU A 2 -9.00 4.33 -10.65
CA LEU A 2 -8.43 5.68 -10.74
C LEU A 2 -9.51 6.73 -10.99
N LYS A 3 -10.36 6.55 -12.02
CA LYS A 3 -11.37 7.53 -12.41
C LYS A 3 -12.36 7.84 -11.28
N ALA A 4 -12.91 6.82 -10.61
CA ALA A 4 -13.86 7.03 -9.52
C ALA A 4 -13.24 7.77 -8.33
N PRO A 5 -12.07 7.37 -7.78
CA PRO A 5 -11.39 8.16 -6.74
C PRO A 5 -11.11 9.60 -7.15
N ALA A 6 -10.73 9.85 -8.41
CA ALA A 6 -10.46 11.21 -8.90
C ALA A 6 -11.76 12.08 -8.88
N ILE A 7 -12.85 11.53 -9.39
CA ILE A 7 -14.16 12.23 -9.39
C ILE A 7 -14.63 12.48 -7.95
N LEU A 8 -14.59 11.45 -7.09
CA LEU A 8 -15.02 11.56 -5.70
C LEU A 8 -14.19 12.58 -4.92
N SER A 9 -12.87 12.58 -5.11
CA SER A 9 -11.97 13.55 -4.47
C SER A 9 -12.27 14.98 -4.92
N LYS A 10 -12.52 15.18 -6.23
CA LYS A 10 -12.91 16.47 -6.78
C LYS A 10 -14.25 16.96 -6.18
N GLU A 11 -15.26 16.12 -6.17
CA GLU A 11 -16.58 16.53 -5.63
C GLU A 11 -16.51 16.76 -4.12
N PHE A 12 -15.79 15.89 -3.37
CA PHE A 12 -15.55 16.11 -1.94
C PHE A 12 -14.87 17.45 -1.66
N SER A 13 -13.90 17.86 -2.49
CA SER A 13 -13.20 19.13 -2.31
C SER A 13 -14.08 20.37 -2.41
N LYS A 14 -15.24 20.28 -3.08
CA LYS A 14 -16.23 21.35 -3.18
C LYS A 14 -17.13 21.45 -1.95
N CYS A 15 -17.35 20.34 -1.25
CA CYS A 15 -18.28 20.22 -0.12
C CYS A 15 -17.63 20.37 1.25
N VAL A 16 -16.34 20.71 1.30
CA VAL A 16 -15.55 20.74 2.52
C VAL A 16 -15.98 21.86 3.46
N VAL A 17 -16.27 21.52 4.70
CA VAL A 17 -16.54 22.42 5.82
C VAL A 17 -15.30 22.65 6.66
N LYS A 18 -15.34 23.63 7.59
CA LYS A 18 -14.27 23.79 8.56
C LYS A 18 -14.08 22.52 9.40
N GLY A 19 -12.86 22.02 9.52
CA GLY A 19 -12.58 20.84 10.32
C GLY A 19 -11.39 20.00 9.82
N ASN A 20 -11.33 18.78 10.31
CA ASN A 20 -10.27 17.81 9.97
C ASN A 20 -10.71 16.95 8.77
N ASN A 21 -10.60 17.50 7.57
CA ASN A 21 -11.01 16.81 6.36
C ASN A 21 -9.89 15.90 5.84
N ASN A 22 -10.25 14.67 5.50
CA ASN A 22 -9.32 13.64 5.04
C ASN A 22 -9.84 12.89 3.84
N ILE A 23 -8.94 12.60 2.91
CA ILE A 23 -9.11 11.58 1.88
C ILE A 23 -8.05 10.51 2.12
N ILE A 24 -8.46 9.25 2.22
CA ILE A 24 -7.56 8.11 2.36
C ILE A 24 -7.79 7.16 1.19
N ASN A 25 -6.82 7.06 0.31
CA ASN A 25 -6.88 6.21 -0.87
C ASN A 25 -6.35 4.81 -0.56
N ILE A 26 -7.14 3.78 -0.89
CA ILE A 26 -6.66 2.39 -0.83
C ILE A 26 -5.96 2.06 -2.15
N ILE A 27 -4.63 2.05 -2.08
CA ILE A 27 -3.73 1.83 -3.21
C ILE A 27 -3.45 0.32 -3.37
N ASP A 28 -2.21 -0.07 -3.54
CA ASP A 28 -1.73 -1.46 -3.57
C ASP A 28 -0.21 -1.44 -3.44
N GLN A 29 0.39 -2.42 -2.79
CA GLN A 29 1.84 -2.54 -2.64
C GLN A 29 2.58 -2.63 -3.98
N ARG A 30 1.90 -3.02 -5.08
CA ARG A 30 2.50 -3.07 -6.42
C ARG A 30 3.02 -1.75 -6.95
N VAL A 31 2.60 -0.62 -6.37
CA VAL A 31 3.17 0.68 -6.74
C VAL A 31 4.62 0.84 -6.28
N PHE A 32 5.06 0.06 -5.28
CA PHE A 32 6.42 0.02 -4.78
C PHE A 32 7.25 -1.10 -5.41
N LYS A 33 6.58 -2.21 -5.83
CA LYS A 33 7.25 -3.34 -6.48
C LYS A 33 6.46 -3.77 -7.70
N LEU A 34 6.91 -3.34 -8.86
CA LEU A 34 6.28 -3.63 -10.14
C LEU A 34 6.38 -5.13 -10.48
N THR A 35 5.42 -5.60 -11.26
CA THR A 35 5.37 -6.97 -11.83
C THR A 35 4.92 -6.87 -13.27
N PRO A 36 5.35 -7.76 -14.17
CA PRO A 36 4.87 -7.78 -15.55
C PRO A 36 3.41 -8.20 -15.69
N TYR A 37 2.81 -8.71 -14.62
CA TYR A 37 1.40 -9.12 -14.59
C TYR A 37 0.48 -7.98 -14.13
N PHE A 38 -0.81 -8.05 -14.51
CA PHE A 38 -1.84 -7.11 -14.08
C PHE A 38 -1.59 -5.66 -14.55
N PHE A 39 -1.18 -5.51 -15.81
CA PHE A 39 -0.75 -4.23 -16.38
C PHE A 39 -1.74 -3.07 -16.12
N SER A 40 -3.00 -3.19 -16.56
CA SER A 40 -4.01 -2.13 -16.41
C SER A 40 -4.33 -1.81 -14.94
N TYR A 41 -4.33 -2.84 -14.09
CA TYR A 41 -4.52 -2.66 -12.65
C TYR A 41 -3.34 -1.90 -12.02
N THR A 42 -2.12 -2.30 -12.36
CA THR A 42 -0.90 -1.64 -11.87
C THR A 42 -0.85 -0.18 -12.32
N LEU A 43 -1.15 0.12 -13.58
CA LEU A 43 -1.24 1.50 -14.07
C LEU A 43 -2.29 2.32 -13.29
N SER A 44 -3.47 1.74 -13.05
CA SER A 44 -4.52 2.45 -12.31
C SER A 44 -4.13 2.74 -10.85
N LYS A 45 -3.42 1.83 -10.20
CA LYS A 45 -2.93 2.01 -8.83
C LYS A 45 -1.72 2.96 -8.75
N ALA A 46 -0.82 2.92 -9.74
CA ALA A 46 0.26 3.89 -9.88
C ALA A 46 -0.28 5.31 -10.11
N GLY A 47 -1.30 5.45 -10.96
CA GLY A 47 -2.02 6.71 -11.12
C GLY A 47 -2.66 7.20 -9.82
N LEU A 48 -3.29 6.32 -9.04
CA LEU A 48 -3.87 6.65 -7.74
C LEU A 48 -2.79 7.04 -6.70
N TYR A 49 -1.64 6.40 -6.73
CA TYR A 49 -0.48 6.76 -5.90
C TYR A 49 -0.01 8.18 -6.21
N THR A 50 0.18 8.51 -7.48
CA THR A 50 0.57 9.85 -7.93
C THR A 50 -0.52 10.87 -7.59
N MET A 51 -1.78 10.54 -7.86
CA MET A 51 -2.92 11.39 -7.52
C MET A 51 -3.01 11.69 -6.01
N THR A 52 -2.69 10.74 -5.15
CA THR A 52 -2.66 10.96 -3.69
C THR A 52 -1.71 12.10 -3.33
N LYS A 53 -0.51 12.12 -3.90
CA LYS A 53 0.50 13.15 -3.64
C LYS A 53 0.14 14.50 -4.24
N THR A 54 -0.31 14.51 -5.49
CA THR A 54 -0.68 15.74 -6.18
C THR A 54 -1.92 16.39 -5.57
N SER A 55 -2.92 15.58 -5.19
CA SER A 55 -4.12 16.07 -4.48
C SER A 55 -3.78 16.59 -3.08
N ALA A 56 -2.83 15.98 -2.37
CA ALA A 56 -2.36 16.47 -1.09
C ALA A 56 -1.81 17.91 -1.19
N MET A 57 -1.06 18.21 -2.25
CA MET A 57 -0.57 19.56 -2.53
C MET A 57 -1.70 20.50 -2.95
N SER A 58 -2.59 20.06 -3.84
CA SER A 58 -3.65 20.89 -4.41
C SER A 58 -4.75 21.25 -3.41
N PHE A 59 -5.08 20.36 -2.48
CA PHE A 59 -6.19 20.56 -1.55
C PHE A 59 -5.77 21.13 -0.20
N ALA A 60 -4.47 21.21 0.06
CA ALA A 60 -3.94 21.87 1.27
C ALA A 60 -4.33 23.37 1.29
N PRO A 61 -4.57 23.99 2.45
CA PRO A 61 -4.57 23.37 3.80
C PRO A 61 -5.94 22.75 4.20
N ARG A 62 -6.94 22.76 3.31
CA ARG A 62 -8.34 22.43 3.65
C ARG A 62 -8.58 20.92 3.81
N ILE A 63 -7.85 20.10 3.05
CA ILE A 63 -7.99 18.63 3.05
C ILE A 63 -6.61 18.01 3.08
N ARG A 64 -6.42 17.03 3.93
CA ARG A 64 -5.26 16.13 3.90
C ARG A 64 -5.57 14.92 3.04
N VAL A 65 -4.63 14.47 2.23
CA VAL A 65 -4.78 13.32 1.36
C VAL A 65 -3.64 12.35 1.61
N ASN A 66 -3.96 11.14 2.02
CA ASN A 66 -2.99 10.07 2.28
C ASN A 66 -3.44 8.77 1.62
N GLY A 67 -2.60 7.76 1.65
CA GLY A 67 -2.89 6.46 1.08
C GLY A 67 -2.44 5.31 1.96
N ILE A 68 -3.09 4.18 1.77
CA ILE A 68 -2.68 2.90 2.33
C ILE A 68 -2.44 1.96 1.16
N ALA A 69 -1.32 1.24 1.18
CA ALA A 69 -0.95 0.28 0.15
C ALA A 69 -0.91 -1.14 0.76
N PRO A 70 -2.06 -1.85 0.76
CA PRO A 70 -2.14 -3.18 1.33
C PRO A 70 -1.41 -4.22 0.48
N GLY A 71 -0.91 -5.26 1.15
CA GLY A 71 -0.53 -6.53 0.56
C GLY A 71 -1.66 -7.57 0.61
N PRO A 72 -1.34 -8.87 0.77
CA PRO A 72 -2.32 -9.95 0.75
C PRO A 72 -3.21 -9.91 2.01
N THR A 73 -4.36 -9.24 1.90
CA THR A 73 -5.31 -9.00 3.00
C THR A 73 -6.52 -9.93 2.92
N ILE A 74 -7.23 -9.93 1.80
CA ILE A 74 -8.42 -10.76 1.59
C ILE A 74 -8.26 -11.55 0.29
N LYS A 75 -8.61 -12.82 0.34
CA LYS A 75 -8.59 -13.70 -0.84
C LYS A 75 -9.56 -13.19 -1.91
N ASN A 76 -9.07 -13.02 -3.13
CA ASN A 76 -9.92 -12.71 -4.29
C ASN A 76 -10.85 -13.89 -4.60
N LYS A 77 -12.05 -13.60 -5.13
CA LYS A 77 -13.02 -14.62 -5.55
C LYS A 77 -12.44 -15.65 -6.53
N ARG A 78 -11.54 -15.22 -7.43
CA ARG A 78 -10.88 -16.08 -8.46
C ARG A 78 -9.65 -16.81 -7.93
N GLN A 79 -9.23 -16.60 -6.71
CA GLN A 79 -8.02 -17.15 -6.11
C GLN A 79 -8.38 -18.34 -5.23
N SER A 80 -7.66 -19.48 -5.34
CA SER A 80 -7.81 -20.58 -4.41
C SER A 80 -7.24 -20.26 -3.04
N VAL A 81 -7.70 -20.94 -1.99
CA VAL A 81 -7.18 -20.81 -0.63
C VAL A 81 -5.69 -21.15 -0.58
N ALA A 82 -5.29 -22.23 -1.26
CA ALA A 82 -3.89 -22.66 -1.32
C ALA A 82 -2.99 -21.59 -1.98
N HIS A 83 -3.45 -20.99 -3.08
CA HIS A 83 -2.71 -19.91 -3.75
C HIS A 83 -2.59 -18.66 -2.84
N PHE A 84 -3.66 -18.27 -2.18
CA PHE A 84 -3.63 -17.13 -1.24
C PHE A 84 -2.67 -17.39 -0.07
N LYS A 85 -2.71 -18.62 0.50
CA LYS A 85 -1.77 -19.04 1.56
C LYS A 85 -0.32 -18.96 1.08
N LYS A 86 -0.02 -19.48 -0.13
CA LYS A 86 1.31 -19.39 -0.73
C LYS A 86 1.75 -17.91 -0.88
N GLN A 87 0.85 -17.02 -1.27
CA GLN A 87 1.12 -15.60 -1.47
C GLN A 87 1.56 -14.92 -0.17
N TYR A 88 0.82 -15.04 0.93
CA TYR A 88 1.19 -14.36 2.16
C TYR A 88 2.36 -15.04 2.89
N LEU A 89 2.54 -16.37 2.76
CA LEU A 89 3.71 -17.06 3.29
C LEU A 89 5.01 -16.71 2.54
N ALA A 90 4.90 -16.18 1.33
CA ALA A 90 6.06 -15.69 0.56
C ALA A 90 6.48 -14.26 0.95
N THR A 91 5.74 -13.59 1.83
CA THR A 91 6.15 -12.26 2.34
C THR A 91 7.22 -12.42 3.44
N PRO A 92 8.07 -11.39 3.70
CA PRO A 92 9.04 -11.42 4.79
C PRO A 92 8.44 -11.75 6.15
N LEU A 93 7.28 -11.21 6.50
CA LEU A 93 6.62 -11.51 7.78
C LEU A 93 5.80 -12.82 7.75
N ARG A 94 5.70 -13.48 6.59
CA ARG A 94 5.01 -14.78 6.39
C ARG A 94 3.58 -14.82 6.93
N ARG A 95 2.87 -13.71 6.90
CA ARG A 95 1.51 -13.61 7.40
C ARG A 95 0.62 -12.77 6.49
N GLN A 96 -0.65 -13.08 6.54
CA GLN A 96 -1.71 -12.27 5.94
C GLN A 96 -1.76 -10.90 6.63
N VAL A 97 -2.01 -9.84 5.87
CA VAL A 97 -2.30 -8.52 6.43
C VAL A 97 -3.67 -8.57 7.10
N ASN A 98 -3.75 -8.16 8.36
CA ASN A 98 -5.02 -8.11 9.07
C ASN A 98 -5.83 -6.88 8.63
N VAL A 99 -7.14 -7.06 8.44
CA VAL A 99 -8.04 -5.95 8.13
C VAL A 99 -8.03 -4.88 9.24
N ASN A 100 -7.90 -5.29 10.50
CA ASN A 100 -7.81 -4.36 11.62
C ASN A 100 -6.56 -3.47 11.56
N ASP A 101 -5.45 -3.96 11.01
CA ASP A 101 -4.25 -3.13 10.82
C ASP A 101 -4.51 -2.02 9.80
N ILE A 102 -5.34 -2.29 8.78
CA ILE A 102 -5.77 -1.27 7.81
C ILE A 102 -6.68 -0.25 8.48
N CYS A 103 -7.64 -0.69 9.31
CA CYS A 103 -8.50 0.22 10.06
C CYS A 103 -7.69 1.11 11.03
N ASN A 104 -6.71 0.53 11.73
CA ASN A 104 -5.82 1.27 12.61
C ASN A 104 -4.99 2.31 11.83
N ALA A 105 -4.56 2.01 10.61
CA ALA A 105 -3.86 2.97 9.76
C ALA A 105 -4.76 4.12 9.28
N VAL A 106 -6.04 3.84 9.02
CA VAL A 106 -7.04 4.89 8.73
C VAL A 106 -7.16 5.81 9.93
N ASP A 107 -7.36 5.26 11.14
CA ASP A 107 -7.42 6.00 12.39
C ASP A 107 -6.15 6.81 12.65
N PHE A 108 -4.98 6.23 12.39
CA PHE A 108 -3.70 6.91 12.49
C PHE A 108 -3.66 8.16 11.60
N PHE A 109 -4.05 8.07 10.34
CA PHE A 109 -4.09 9.22 9.44
C PHE A 109 -5.14 10.26 9.85
N ILE A 110 -6.27 9.85 10.41
CA ILE A 110 -7.31 10.77 10.89
C ILE A 110 -6.79 11.57 12.10
N LYS A 111 -6.16 10.91 13.07
CA LYS A 111 -5.70 11.51 14.32
C LYS A 111 -4.46 12.40 14.15
N ASN A 112 -3.56 12.06 13.23
CA ASN A 112 -2.30 12.76 13.04
C ASN A 112 -2.40 13.87 12.00
N ARG A 113 -2.66 15.08 12.46
CA ARG A 113 -2.97 16.25 11.61
C ARG A 113 -1.81 16.79 10.78
N SER A 114 -0.58 16.47 11.13
CA SER A 114 0.64 16.92 10.43
C SER A 114 1.02 16.05 9.23
N ILE A 115 0.22 15.02 8.90
CA ILE A 115 0.53 14.05 7.84
C ILE A 115 -0.37 14.29 6.63
N THR A 116 0.23 14.57 5.47
CA THR A 116 -0.43 14.61 4.17
C THR A 116 0.52 14.15 3.06
N GLY A 117 0.01 13.61 1.98
CA GLY A 117 0.79 13.11 0.84
C GLY A 117 1.54 11.80 1.10
N GLN A 118 1.34 11.16 2.25
CA GLN A 118 2.02 9.93 2.61
C GLN A 118 1.26 8.69 2.16
N VAL A 119 2.00 7.64 1.84
CA VAL A 119 1.43 6.32 1.52
C VAL A 119 2.10 5.27 2.40
N LEU A 120 1.32 4.65 3.26
CA LEU A 120 1.77 3.64 4.20
C LEU A 120 1.59 2.24 3.59
N ALA A 121 2.69 1.50 3.45
CA ALA A 121 2.63 0.10 3.05
C ALA A 121 2.24 -0.78 4.24
N LEU A 122 1.14 -1.52 4.10
CA LEU A 122 0.70 -2.57 5.02
C LEU A 122 0.67 -3.90 4.26
N ASP A 123 1.83 -4.45 3.97
CA ASP A 123 1.99 -5.53 3.00
C ASP A 123 2.79 -6.73 3.52
N SER A 124 3.01 -6.80 4.83
CA SER A 124 3.85 -7.82 5.47
C SER A 124 5.27 -7.89 4.88
N GLY A 125 5.76 -6.75 4.35
CA GLY A 125 7.05 -6.63 3.70
C GLY A 125 7.08 -7.15 2.25
N GLN A 126 5.94 -7.40 1.61
CA GLN A 126 5.89 -7.95 0.25
C GLN A 126 6.66 -7.09 -0.75
N SER A 127 6.60 -5.78 -0.65
CA SER A 127 7.33 -4.85 -1.51
C SER A 127 8.84 -4.86 -1.31
N LEU A 128 9.33 -5.39 -0.19
CA LEU A 128 10.75 -5.50 0.14
C LEU A 128 11.42 -6.77 -0.38
N ASN A 129 10.65 -7.69 -0.99
CA ASN A 129 11.21 -8.92 -1.55
C ASN A 129 12.18 -8.60 -2.69
N TRP A 130 13.44 -9.02 -2.55
CA TRP A 130 14.56 -8.67 -3.44
C TRP A 130 15.27 -9.88 -4.04
N GLN A 131 14.82 -11.11 -3.72
CA GLN A 131 15.48 -12.34 -4.15
C GLN A 131 15.60 -12.42 -5.67
N THR A 132 16.83 -12.54 -6.14
CA THR A 132 17.18 -12.73 -7.55
C THR A 132 17.86 -14.10 -7.73
N PRO A 133 17.82 -14.72 -8.94
CA PRO A 133 18.34 -16.06 -9.18
C PRO A 133 19.84 -16.23 -8.84
N ASP A 134 20.64 -15.19 -9.00
CA ASP A 134 22.07 -15.16 -8.68
C ASP A 134 22.36 -15.29 -7.17
N ILE A 135 21.40 -14.90 -6.34
CA ILE A 135 21.51 -14.95 -4.88
C ILE A 135 20.84 -16.22 -4.31
N LEU A 136 19.86 -16.79 -5.04
CA LEU A 136 19.19 -18.04 -4.67
C LEU A 136 20.15 -19.23 -4.84
N GLY A 137 20.90 -19.56 -3.82
CA GLY A 137 21.84 -20.71 -3.82
C GLY A 137 23.12 -20.47 -3.05
N GLY A 138 23.46 -19.25 -2.75
CA GLY A 138 24.61 -18.88 -1.93
C GLY A 138 24.40 -19.25 -0.45
N LYS A 139 24.93 -20.41 -0.01
CA LYS A 139 24.93 -20.80 1.41
C LYS A 139 25.67 -19.78 2.31
N GLU A 140 26.54 -18.97 1.73
CA GLU A 140 27.36 -18.00 2.47
C GLU A 140 26.58 -16.77 2.96
N TRP A 141 25.59 -16.30 2.19
CA TRP A 141 24.79 -15.13 2.57
C TRP A 141 23.94 -15.35 3.82
N ARG A 142 23.49 -16.59 4.07
CA ARG A 142 22.78 -16.93 5.31
C ARG A 142 23.66 -16.77 6.55
N LYS A 143 24.98 -17.00 6.42
CA LYS A 143 25.94 -16.81 7.52
C LYS A 143 26.18 -15.33 7.84
N ILE A 144 26.10 -14.45 6.82
CA ILE A 144 26.28 -13.01 7.01
C ILE A 144 25.07 -12.42 7.74
N ILE A 145 23.86 -12.79 7.36
CA ILE A 145 22.62 -12.30 8.00
C ILE A 145 22.57 -12.72 9.48
N LEU A 146 22.99 -13.95 9.81
CA LEU A 146 23.02 -14.43 11.19
C LEU A 146 24.06 -13.70 12.08
N LYS A 147 25.13 -13.15 11.49
CA LYS A 147 26.13 -12.36 12.23
C LYS A 147 25.66 -10.97 12.66
N PHE A 148 24.59 -10.44 12.08
CA PHE A 148 23.98 -9.16 12.49
C PHE A 148 22.86 -9.32 13.51
N SER A 149 22.54 -10.55 13.92
CA SER A 149 21.49 -10.87 14.90
C SER A 149 22.04 -11.35 16.26
N GLU A 150 23.35 -11.29 16.47
CA GLU A 150 24.06 -11.43 17.74
C GLU A 150 24.53 -10.03 18.21
#